data_6158360746a5d51d0d3e62e28d36c65b
#
_entry.id   6158360746a5d51d0d3e62e28d36c65b
#
_cell.length_a   1.000
_cell.length_b   1.000
_cell.length_c   1.000
_cell.angle_alpha   90.00
_cell.angle_beta   90.00
_cell.angle_gamma   90.00
#
_symmetry.space_group_name_H-M   'P 1'
#
loop_
_entity.id
_entity.type
_entity.pdbx_description
1 polymer ?
#
loop_
_entity_poly.entity_id
_entity_poly.type
_entity_poly.pdbx_seq_one_letter_code
_entity_poly.pdbx_strand_id
1 'polypeptide(L)'
;MRQALTLGADAIELDVHRSADGVLVVCHDSTVDRTTPQVGRIADLTIDELRQLDNAHWWVPGHESITDADADEYILRGRHPAEPSLGIATLEEVLREFPGVFLNFDMKDTSPEVEPYETQLADVLRSFRRTSDVIVASFHDSALKTFRSYAPEIHTSMGPAEVIEVAERLAEGSSFPEQEGSIVAIQIPFYFGDVCVVTPELVKGSHEVGIAVHVWTIDEAAEMDELLALGVDGIITDCPSVLREALLRNGSPRVTVEGS
;
A
#
# COMPACT_ATOMS: atom_id res chain seq x y z
N MET A 1 5.40 0.91 10.58
CA MET A 1 4.38 1.97 10.60
C MET A 1 4.76 3.15 11.51
N ARG A 2 4.75 3.08 12.86
CA ARG A 2 5.11 4.24 13.73
C ARG A 2 6.47 4.85 13.40
N GLN A 3 7.47 4.03 13.11
CA GLN A 3 8.79 4.53 12.72
C GLN A 3 8.75 5.30 11.41
N ALA A 4 8.00 4.84 10.39
CA ALA A 4 7.86 5.56 9.14
C ALA A 4 7.29 6.97 9.34
N LEU A 5 6.23 7.10 10.15
CA LEU A 5 5.66 8.41 10.52
C LEU A 5 6.68 9.29 11.26
N THR A 6 7.46 8.71 12.20
CA THR A 6 8.53 9.44 12.91
C THR A 6 9.64 9.92 11.94
N LEU A 7 9.92 9.13 10.91
CA LEU A 7 10.87 9.47 9.86
C LEU A 7 10.33 10.48 8.84
N GLY A 8 9.02 10.75 8.89
CA GLY A 8 8.36 11.81 8.15
C GLY A 8 7.49 11.35 6.99
N ALA A 9 7.03 10.11 6.99
CA ALA A 9 5.97 9.69 6.09
C ALA A 9 4.67 10.43 6.42
N ASP A 10 3.94 10.86 5.39
CA ASP A 10 2.65 11.55 5.51
C ASP A 10 1.48 10.55 5.49
N ALA A 11 1.71 9.38 4.93
CA ALA A 11 0.75 8.30 4.80
C ALA A 11 1.41 6.94 5.03
N ILE A 12 0.63 5.89 5.20
CA ILE A 12 1.10 4.50 5.27
C ILE A 12 0.35 3.69 4.23
N GLU A 13 1.09 2.96 3.41
CA GLU A 13 0.55 1.94 2.52
C GLU A 13 0.55 0.59 3.23
N LEU A 14 -0.43 -0.25 2.96
CA LEU A 14 -0.70 -1.51 3.65
C LEU A 14 -1.44 -2.49 2.74
N ASP A 15 -1.05 -3.75 2.84
CA ASP A 15 -1.66 -4.85 2.12
C ASP A 15 -2.65 -5.61 3.00
N VAL A 16 -3.85 -5.86 2.48
CA VAL A 16 -4.93 -6.51 3.23
C VAL A 16 -5.22 -7.88 2.66
N HIS A 17 -5.29 -8.86 3.55
CA HIS A 17 -5.74 -10.22 3.27
C HIS A 17 -6.89 -10.61 4.20
N ARG A 18 -7.58 -11.71 3.87
CA ARG A 18 -8.63 -12.30 4.70
C ARG A 18 -8.18 -13.65 5.22
N SER A 19 -8.26 -13.86 6.54
CA SER A 19 -8.00 -15.15 7.20
C SER A 19 -9.10 -16.19 6.91
N ALA A 20 -8.85 -17.45 7.23
CA ALA A 20 -9.81 -18.54 7.05
C ALA A 20 -11.15 -18.32 7.78
N ASP A 21 -11.10 -17.69 8.94
CA ASP A 21 -12.28 -17.36 9.76
C ASP A 21 -12.85 -15.96 9.50
N GLY A 22 -12.36 -15.28 8.44
CA GLY A 22 -12.94 -14.04 7.93
C GLY A 22 -12.44 -12.77 8.59
N VAL A 23 -11.33 -12.78 9.31
CA VAL A 23 -10.73 -11.57 9.87
C VAL A 23 -9.81 -10.91 8.84
N LEU A 24 -9.92 -9.61 8.65
CA LEU A 24 -8.99 -8.86 7.79
C LEU A 24 -7.69 -8.61 8.54
N VAL A 25 -6.58 -8.98 7.91
CA VAL A 25 -5.23 -8.87 8.45
C VAL A 25 -4.33 -8.07 7.51
N VAL A 26 -3.27 -7.48 8.07
CA VAL A 26 -2.29 -6.71 7.31
C VAL A 26 -1.02 -7.53 7.14
N CYS A 27 -0.74 -7.91 5.90
CA CYS A 27 0.45 -8.67 5.51
C CYS A 27 0.68 -8.46 4.01
N HIS A 28 1.96 -8.35 3.57
CA HIS A 28 2.27 -8.14 2.16
C HIS A 28 1.99 -9.40 1.32
N ASP A 29 2.53 -10.55 1.76
CA ASP A 29 2.44 -11.80 1.00
C ASP A 29 1.13 -12.54 1.29
N SER A 30 0.66 -13.33 0.34
CA SER A 30 -0.48 -14.25 0.53
C SER A 30 -0.13 -15.44 1.45
N THR A 31 1.17 -15.63 1.75
CA THR A 31 1.67 -16.68 2.62
C THR A 31 2.46 -16.09 3.80
N VAL A 32 2.66 -16.89 4.83
CA VAL A 32 3.43 -16.49 6.03
C VAL A 32 4.92 -16.87 5.94
N ASP A 33 5.34 -17.47 4.85
CA ASP A 33 6.63 -18.17 4.69
C ASP A 33 7.84 -17.23 4.77
N ARG A 34 7.75 -16.01 4.20
CA ARG A 34 8.87 -15.08 4.14
C ARG A 34 9.20 -14.44 5.47
N THR A 35 8.20 -14.24 6.32
CA THR A 35 8.35 -13.47 7.57
C THR A 35 8.34 -14.35 8.81
N THR A 36 7.82 -15.58 8.73
CA THR A 36 7.71 -16.52 9.85
C THR A 36 8.46 -17.84 9.59
N PRO A 37 8.73 -18.65 10.62
CA PRO A 37 9.30 -20.00 10.43
C PRO A 37 8.25 -21.03 9.96
N GLN A 38 6.98 -20.67 9.84
CA GLN A 38 5.90 -21.51 9.34
C GLN A 38 5.69 -21.31 7.83
N VAL A 39 4.95 -22.23 7.23
CA VAL A 39 4.59 -22.25 5.81
C VAL A 39 3.07 -22.36 5.71
N GLY A 40 2.46 -21.55 4.85
CA GLY A 40 1.02 -21.64 4.60
C GLY A 40 0.41 -20.33 4.11
N ARG A 41 -0.77 -20.44 3.51
CA ARG A 41 -1.51 -19.28 3.03
C ARG A 41 -2.26 -18.61 4.19
N ILE A 42 -2.30 -17.29 4.20
CA ILE A 42 -3.10 -16.51 5.17
C ILE A 42 -4.58 -16.93 5.12
N ALA A 43 -5.12 -17.16 3.91
CA ALA A 43 -6.51 -17.56 3.71
C ALA A 43 -6.87 -18.96 4.28
N ASP A 44 -5.87 -19.79 4.58
CA ASP A 44 -6.05 -21.12 5.15
C ASP A 44 -5.86 -21.17 6.68
N LEU A 45 -5.41 -20.05 7.29
CA LEU A 45 -5.14 -19.92 8.72
C LEU A 45 -6.20 -19.04 9.40
N THR A 46 -6.64 -19.45 10.58
CA THR A 46 -7.50 -18.62 11.45
C THR A 46 -6.71 -17.48 12.08
N ILE A 47 -7.41 -16.44 12.56
CA ILE A 47 -6.76 -15.34 13.26
C ILE A 47 -6.00 -15.81 14.50
N ASP A 48 -6.52 -16.81 15.22
CA ASP A 48 -5.85 -17.36 16.39
C ASP A 48 -4.54 -18.07 16.03
N GLU A 49 -4.47 -18.75 14.89
CA GLU A 49 -3.25 -19.35 14.35
C GLU A 49 -2.27 -18.27 13.89
N LEU A 50 -2.73 -17.29 13.12
CA LEU A 50 -1.89 -16.17 12.64
C LEU A 50 -1.26 -15.39 13.81
N ARG A 51 -1.98 -15.19 14.90
CA ARG A 51 -1.50 -14.50 16.11
C ARG A 51 -0.41 -15.26 16.88
N GLN A 52 -0.21 -16.55 16.62
CA GLN A 52 0.89 -17.31 17.23
C GLN A 52 2.20 -17.17 16.44
N LEU A 53 2.15 -16.63 15.22
CA LEU A 53 3.30 -16.55 14.33
C LEU A 53 4.24 -15.41 14.73
N ASP A 54 5.53 -15.71 14.81
CA ASP A 54 6.60 -14.72 14.97
C ASP A 54 6.87 -14.06 13.60
N ASN A 55 6.14 -13.00 13.28
CA ASN A 55 6.21 -12.33 11.98
C ASN A 55 7.47 -11.49 11.75
N ALA A 56 8.34 -11.41 12.75
CA ALA A 56 9.65 -10.79 12.65
C ALA A 56 10.80 -11.80 12.71
N HIS A 57 10.49 -13.10 12.55
CA HIS A 57 11.46 -14.20 12.74
C HIS A 57 12.68 -14.09 11.84
N TRP A 58 12.47 -13.71 10.58
CA TRP A 58 13.51 -13.56 9.57
C TRP A 58 13.92 -12.10 9.32
N TRP A 59 13.49 -11.18 10.20
CA TRP A 59 13.77 -9.77 10.01
C TRP A 59 15.24 -9.43 10.36
N VAL A 60 15.91 -8.79 9.39
CA VAL A 60 17.27 -8.24 9.52
C VAL A 60 17.25 -6.76 9.15
N PRO A 61 17.86 -5.87 9.94
CA PRO A 61 17.88 -4.43 9.62
C PRO A 61 18.44 -4.12 8.24
N GLY A 62 17.70 -3.33 7.45
CA GLY A 62 18.13 -2.89 6.11
C GLY A 62 17.98 -3.93 5.00
N HIS A 63 17.30 -5.05 5.28
CA HIS A 63 16.99 -6.09 4.31
C HIS A 63 15.53 -6.48 4.38
N GLU A 64 14.99 -6.98 3.27
CA GLU A 64 13.78 -7.81 3.33
C GLU A 64 14.08 -9.06 4.16
N SER A 65 13.01 -9.74 4.60
CA SER A 65 13.17 -10.97 5.41
C SER A 65 13.99 -12.01 4.65
N ILE A 66 15.11 -12.45 5.24
CA ILE A 66 16.03 -13.44 4.69
C ILE A 66 16.17 -14.64 5.61
N THR A 67 16.46 -15.83 5.07
CA THR A 67 16.52 -17.07 5.86
C THR A 67 17.92 -17.61 6.07
N ASP A 68 18.94 -16.98 5.51
CA ASP A 68 20.35 -17.43 5.44
C ASP A 68 21.35 -16.49 6.12
N ALA A 69 20.85 -15.52 6.91
CA ALA A 69 21.69 -14.66 7.73
C ALA A 69 22.28 -15.40 8.95
N ASP A 70 23.33 -14.85 9.53
CA ASP A 70 23.88 -15.38 10.78
C ASP A 70 22.89 -15.22 11.95
N ALA A 71 22.92 -16.13 12.91
CA ALA A 71 21.90 -16.24 13.96
C ALA A 71 21.77 -14.97 14.83
N ASP A 72 22.83 -14.20 14.98
CA ASP A 72 22.87 -12.95 15.74
C ASP A 72 22.36 -11.73 14.97
N GLU A 73 22.16 -11.83 13.66
CA GLU A 73 21.55 -10.77 12.84
C GLU A 73 20.03 -10.70 12.99
N TYR A 74 19.38 -11.80 13.41
CA TYR A 74 17.92 -11.84 13.62
C TYR A 74 17.55 -11.27 15.00
N ILE A 75 17.70 -9.99 15.18
CA ILE A 75 17.59 -9.30 16.48
C ILE A 75 16.17 -9.29 17.07
N LEU A 76 15.13 -9.62 16.28
CA LEU A 76 13.73 -9.69 16.73
C LEU A 76 13.22 -11.12 16.88
N ARG A 77 13.97 -12.12 16.42
CA ARG A 77 13.58 -13.53 16.45
C ARG A 77 13.21 -13.99 17.85
N GLY A 78 12.05 -14.65 17.98
CA GLY A 78 11.57 -15.23 19.22
C GLY A 78 11.09 -14.23 20.26
N ARG A 79 10.95 -12.95 19.93
CA ARG A 79 10.39 -11.94 20.84
C ARG A 79 8.85 -11.94 20.84
N HIS A 80 8.22 -12.38 19.77
CA HIS A 80 6.80 -12.68 19.74
C HIS A 80 6.54 -14.06 20.42
N PRO A 81 5.46 -14.29 21.20
CA PRO A 81 4.31 -13.38 21.45
C PRO A 81 4.50 -12.42 22.65
N ALA A 82 5.65 -12.39 23.30
CA ALA A 82 5.90 -11.46 24.42
C ALA A 82 5.82 -9.98 23.96
N GLU A 83 6.13 -9.72 22.69
CA GLU A 83 5.95 -8.42 22.02
C GLU A 83 4.89 -8.56 20.92
N PRO A 84 3.60 -8.32 21.22
CA PRO A 84 2.51 -8.52 20.25
C PRO A 84 2.64 -7.67 18.98
N SER A 85 3.32 -6.53 19.04
CA SER A 85 3.57 -5.66 17.89
C SER A 85 4.48 -6.28 16.80
N LEU A 86 5.08 -7.44 17.06
CA LEU A 86 5.89 -8.21 16.11
C LEU A 86 5.09 -9.35 15.44
N GLY A 87 3.81 -9.50 15.78
CA GLY A 87 2.89 -10.43 15.12
C GLY A 87 2.17 -9.81 13.92
N ILE A 88 1.35 -10.62 13.25
CA ILE A 88 0.46 -10.16 12.18
C ILE A 88 -0.69 -9.38 12.80
N ALA A 89 -0.83 -8.12 12.41
CA ALA A 89 -1.89 -7.23 12.89
C ALA A 89 -3.20 -7.45 12.13
N THR A 90 -4.33 -7.28 12.82
CA THR A 90 -5.62 -7.13 12.13
C THR A 90 -5.78 -5.72 11.58
N LEU A 91 -6.58 -5.56 10.53
CA LEU A 91 -6.92 -4.24 9.99
C LEU A 91 -7.52 -3.33 11.08
N GLU A 92 -8.40 -3.87 11.93
CA GLU A 92 -9.00 -3.09 13.02
C GLU A 92 -7.99 -2.60 14.04
N GLU A 93 -6.96 -3.40 14.34
CA GLU A 93 -5.86 -2.98 15.24
C GLU A 93 -5.08 -1.81 14.63
N VAL A 94 -4.81 -1.86 13.33
CA VAL A 94 -4.15 -0.77 12.61
C VAL A 94 -5.01 0.50 12.62
N LEU A 95 -6.30 0.39 12.32
CA LEU A 95 -7.21 1.54 12.30
C LEU A 95 -7.35 2.21 13.68
N ARG A 96 -7.29 1.41 14.78
CA ARG A 96 -7.30 1.97 16.16
C ARG A 96 -5.98 2.64 16.52
N GLU A 97 -4.86 2.09 16.06
CA GLU A 97 -3.52 2.58 16.40
C GLU A 97 -3.16 3.87 15.66
N PHE A 98 -3.69 4.06 14.44
CA PHE A 98 -3.35 5.18 13.58
C PHE A 98 -4.58 6.04 13.22
N PRO A 99 -5.29 6.62 14.22
CA PRO A 99 -6.42 7.49 13.94
C PRO A 99 -5.93 8.75 13.22
N GLY A 100 -6.60 9.10 12.10
CA GLY A 100 -6.31 10.32 11.33
C GLY A 100 -5.03 10.29 10.48
N VAL A 101 -4.28 9.19 10.47
CA VAL A 101 -3.20 8.98 9.50
C VAL A 101 -3.82 8.58 8.17
N PHE A 102 -3.40 9.21 7.07
CA PHE A 102 -3.85 8.78 5.74
C PHE A 102 -3.34 7.36 5.44
N LEU A 103 -4.24 6.47 5.02
CA LEU A 103 -3.92 5.08 4.75
C LEU A 103 -4.25 4.71 3.30
N ASN A 104 -3.33 4.00 2.66
CA ASN A 104 -3.52 3.38 1.36
C ASN A 104 -3.61 1.86 1.57
N PHE A 105 -4.71 1.23 1.13
CA PHE A 105 -4.91 -0.20 1.29
C PHE A 105 -4.89 -0.89 -0.06
N ASP A 106 -3.98 -1.85 -0.25
CA ASP A 106 -4.03 -2.77 -1.38
C ASP A 106 -4.81 -4.03 -1.00
N MET A 107 -5.97 -4.24 -1.64
CA MET A 107 -6.71 -5.50 -1.55
C MET A 107 -5.98 -6.55 -2.38
N LYS A 108 -5.38 -7.52 -1.70
CA LYS A 108 -4.62 -8.61 -2.32
C LYS A 108 -5.54 -9.71 -2.85
N ASP A 109 -5.24 -10.98 -2.59
CA ASP A 109 -6.01 -12.12 -3.08
C ASP A 109 -7.51 -11.97 -2.83
N THR A 110 -8.32 -12.19 -3.86
CA THR A 110 -9.79 -12.18 -3.81
C THR A 110 -10.35 -13.32 -4.66
N SER A 111 -11.64 -13.30 -4.97
CA SER A 111 -12.27 -14.34 -5.81
C SER A 111 -11.57 -14.47 -7.18
N PRO A 112 -11.31 -15.68 -7.69
CA PRO A 112 -11.75 -16.99 -7.15
C PRO A 112 -10.78 -17.66 -6.16
N GLU A 113 -9.62 -17.08 -5.88
CA GLU A 113 -8.55 -17.70 -5.09
C GLU A 113 -8.90 -17.76 -3.60
N VAL A 114 -9.61 -16.74 -3.12
CA VAL A 114 -10.09 -16.63 -1.73
C VAL A 114 -11.54 -16.14 -1.71
N GLU A 115 -12.19 -16.28 -0.55
CA GLU A 115 -13.51 -15.72 -0.31
C GLU A 115 -13.49 -14.19 -0.46
N PRO A 116 -14.39 -13.59 -1.26
CA PRO A 116 -14.44 -12.14 -1.47
C PRO A 116 -14.62 -11.38 -0.16
N TYR A 117 -13.92 -10.25 -0.01
CA TYR A 117 -13.97 -9.42 1.20
C TYR A 117 -14.06 -7.92 0.94
N GLU A 118 -14.30 -7.51 -0.28
CA GLU A 118 -14.38 -6.10 -0.71
C GLU A 118 -15.43 -5.33 0.09
N THR A 119 -16.62 -5.92 0.26
CA THR A 119 -17.71 -5.31 1.04
C THR A 119 -17.41 -5.30 2.53
N GLN A 120 -16.74 -6.34 3.04
CA GLN A 120 -16.29 -6.40 4.42
C GLN A 120 -15.25 -5.30 4.71
N LEU A 121 -14.29 -5.09 3.81
CA LEU A 121 -13.32 -4.00 3.94
C LEU A 121 -14.03 -2.65 4.04
N ALA A 122 -14.98 -2.39 3.14
CA ALA A 122 -15.76 -1.15 3.16
C ALA A 122 -16.52 -0.97 4.48
N ASP A 123 -17.15 -2.02 5.00
CA ASP A 123 -17.90 -1.95 6.26
C ASP A 123 -16.99 -1.73 7.47
N VAL A 124 -15.79 -2.33 7.49
CA VAL A 124 -14.77 -2.05 8.52
C VAL A 124 -14.36 -0.59 8.45
N LEU A 125 -14.03 -0.05 7.28
CA LEU A 125 -13.65 1.35 7.11
C LEU A 125 -14.77 2.30 7.58
N ARG A 126 -16.02 2.04 7.23
CA ARG A 126 -17.20 2.79 7.70
C ARG A 126 -17.33 2.76 9.22
N SER A 127 -17.16 1.59 9.83
CA SER A 127 -17.30 1.42 11.28
C SER A 127 -16.28 2.25 12.07
N PHE A 128 -15.11 2.47 11.49
CA PHE A 128 -14.04 3.33 12.03
C PHE A 128 -14.12 4.78 11.53
N ARG A 129 -15.13 5.13 10.71
CA ARG A 129 -15.32 6.45 10.10
C ARG A 129 -14.14 6.88 9.22
N ARG A 130 -13.52 5.92 8.53
CA ARG A 130 -12.36 6.10 7.67
C ARG A 130 -12.78 6.05 6.19
N THR A 131 -13.58 7.01 5.76
CA THR A 131 -14.12 7.07 4.39
C THR A 131 -13.53 8.19 3.54
N SER A 132 -12.86 9.17 4.17
CA SER A 132 -12.32 10.35 3.50
C SER A 132 -10.79 10.50 3.62
N ASP A 133 -10.15 9.67 4.40
CA ASP A 133 -8.72 9.70 4.68
C ASP A 133 -8.04 8.36 4.32
N VAL A 134 -8.62 7.67 3.35
CA VAL A 134 -8.09 6.41 2.81
C VAL A 134 -8.19 6.38 1.29
N ILE A 135 -7.32 5.60 0.66
CA ILE A 135 -7.44 5.12 -0.72
C ILE A 135 -7.43 3.60 -0.68
N VAL A 136 -8.28 2.97 -1.49
CA VAL A 136 -8.26 1.52 -1.67
C VAL A 136 -7.80 1.19 -3.09
N ALA A 137 -6.76 0.37 -3.17
CA ALA A 137 -6.16 -0.14 -4.39
C ALA A 137 -6.39 -1.65 -4.53
N SER A 138 -6.22 -2.17 -5.71
CA SER A 138 -6.09 -3.61 -5.97
C SER A 138 -5.53 -3.88 -7.36
N PHE A 139 -4.81 -4.98 -7.51
CA PHE A 139 -4.43 -5.54 -8.80
C PHE A 139 -5.57 -6.33 -9.48
N HIS A 140 -6.74 -6.42 -8.84
CA HIS A 140 -7.91 -7.12 -9.34
C HIS A 140 -9.01 -6.13 -9.71
N ASP A 141 -9.19 -5.84 -11.01
CA ASP A 141 -10.23 -4.92 -11.50
C ASP A 141 -11.65 -5.29 -11.02
N SER A 142 -11.93 -6.60 -10.90
CA SER A 142 -13.22 -7.08 -10.39
C SER A 142 -13.46 -6.72 -8.93
N ALA A 143 -12.41 -6.77 -8.09
CA ALA A 143 -12.49 -6.37 -6.69
C ALA A 143 -12.76 -4.86 -6.57
N LEU A 144 -12.00 -4.03 -7.30
CA LEU A 144 -12.24 -2.58 -7.33
C LEU A 144 -13.65 -2.23 -7.79
N LYS A 145 -14.14 -2.89 -8.85
CA LYS A 145 -15.50 -2.68 -9.35
C LYS A 145 -16.56 -3.04 -8.29
N THR A 146 -16.38 -4.16 -7.59
CA THR A 146 -17.27 -4.59 -6.50
C THR A 146 -17.21 -3.58 -5.35
N PHE A 147 -16.00 -3.20 -4.92
CA PHE A 147 -15.78 -2.23 -3.85
C PHE A 147 -16.45 -0.87 -4.15
N ARG A 148 -16.17 -0.28 -5.32
CA ARG A 148 -16.74 1.01 -5.75
C ARG A 148 -18.26 0.97 -5.85
N SER A 149 -18.82 -0.14 -6.34
CA SER A 149 -20.29 -0.30 -6.42
C SER A 149 -20.94 -0.35 -5.05
N TYR A 150 -20.25 -0.89 -4.04
CA TYR A 150 -20.75 -1.02 -2.67
C TYR A 150 -20.46 0.22 -1.82
N ALA A 151 -19.31 0.85 -2.02
CA ALA A 151 -18.83 1.98 -1.22
C ALA A 151 -18.34 3.15 -2.11
N PRO A 152 -19.24 3.78 -2.90
CA PRO A 152 -18.87 4.85 -3.83
C PRO A 152 -18.34 6.12 -3.14
N GLU A 153 -18.52 6.24 -1.83
CA GLU A 153 -18.01 7.35 -1.02
C GLU A 153 -16.56 7.17 -0.57
N ILE A 154 -15.97 5.97 -0.74
CA ILE A 154 -14.57 5.71 -0.36
C ILE A 154 -13.69 5.83 -1.60
N HIS A 155 -12.60 6.56 -1.48
CA HIS A 155 -11.68 6.79 -2.58
C HIS A 155 -10.92 5.52 -2.97
N THR A 156 -10.68 5.37 -4.28
CA THR A 156 -9.91 4.25 -4.85
C THR A 156 -8.84 4.75 -5.80
N SER A 157 -7.82 3.92 -6.04
CA SER A 157 -6.93 4.09 -7.19
C SER A 157 -7.51 3.44 -8.44
N MET A 158 -6.94 3.73 -9.61
CA MET A 158 -7.18 2.97 -10.84
C MET A 158 -6.75 1.53 -10.69
N GLY A 159 -7.51 0.61 -11.32
CA GLY A 159 -7.11 -0.77 -11.50
C GLY A 159 -6.24 -0.96 -12.74
N PRO A 160 -5.65 -2.16 -12.94
CA PRO A 160 -4.76 -2.45 -14.06
C PRO A 160 -5.36 -2.18 -15.43
N ALA A 161 -6.62 -2.54 -15.67
CA ALA A 161 -7.29 -2.31 -16.95
C ALA A 161 -7.47 -0.80 -17.24
N GLU A 162 -7.78 0.00 -16.24
CA GLU A 162 -7.91 1.46 -16.34
C GLU A 162 -6.55 2.11 -16.63
N VAL A 163 -5.48 1.63 -15.97
CA VAL A 163 -4.10 2.09 -16.23
C VAL A 163 -3.66 1.77 -17.66
N ILE A 164 -3.98 0.57 -18.16
CA ILE A 164 -3.69 0.18 -19.54
C ILE A 164 -4.44 1.09 -20.53
N GLU A 165 -5.74 1.34 -20.30
CA GLU A 165 -6.52 2.25 -21.15
C GLU A 165 -5.89 3.66 -21.21
N VAL A 166 -5.47 4.18 -20.06
CA VAL A 166 -4.76 5.47 -20.00
C VAL A 166 -3.49 5.44 -20.86
N ALA A 167 -2.66 4.42 -20.70
CA ALA A 167 -1.41 4.29 -21.43
C ALA A 167 -1.63 4.19 -22.95
N GLU A 168 -2.62 3.40 -23.40
CA GLU A 168 -2.98 3.25 -24.82
C GLU A 168 -3.47 4.58 -25.41
N ARG A 169 -4.36 5.29 -24.73
CA ARG A 169 -4.87 6.59 -25.17
C ARG A 169 -3.78 7.65 -25.30
N LEU A 170 -2.88 7.72 -24.31
CA LEU A 170 -1.76 8.65 -24.36
C LEU A 170 -0.79 8.32 -25.51
N ALA A 171 -0.52 7.03 -25.75
CA ALA A 171 0.31 6.58 -26.88
C ALA A 171 -0.29 6.95 -28.24
N GLU A 172 -1.63 7.00 -28.35
CA GLU A 172 -2.35 7.45 -29.54
C GLU A 172 -2.46 8.98 -29.66
N GLY A 173 -1.91 9.74 -28.70
CA GLY A 173 -2.04 11.20 -28.62
C GLY A 173 -3.43 11.69 -28.23
N SER A 174 -4.25 10.81 -27.65
CA SER A 174 -5.58 11.13 -27.12
C SER A 174 -5.47 11.73 -25.70
N SER A 175 -6.54 12.40 -25.26
CA SER A 175 -6.62 12.92 -23.90
C SER A 175 -6.79 11.81 -22.88
N PHE A 176 -6.38 12.08 -21.63
CA PHE A 176 -6.68 11.25 -20.48
C PHE A 176 -8.20 11.00 -20.36
N PRO A 177 -8.67 9.78 -20.08
CA PRO A 177 -10.11 9.52 -19.99
C PRO A 177 -10.70 10.17 -18.74
N GLU A 178 -11.94 10.64 -18.84
CA GLU A 178 -12.69 11.07 -17.65
C GLU A 178 -12.89 9.88 -16.71
N GLN A 179 -12.72 10.12 -15.41
CA GLN A 179 -12.83 9.08 -14.39
C GLN A 179 -14.14 9.19 -13.61
N GLU A 180 -14.67 8.05 -13.19
CA GLU A 180 -15.88 8.01 -12.37
C GLU A 180 -15.58 8.23 -10.89
N GLY A 181 -16.34 9.11 -10.28
CA GLY A 181 -16.70 9.25 -8.87
C GLY A 181 -15.56 9.10 -7.85
N SER A 182 -15.28 7.89 -7.44
CA SER A 182 -14.35 7.60 -6.31
C SER A 182 -12.90 7.37 -6.73
N ILE A 183 -12.59 7.37 -8.03
CA ILE A 183 -11.20 7.22 -8.51
C ILE A 183 -10.48 8.56 -8.35
N VAL A 184 -9.45 8.57 -7.49
CA VAL A 184 -8.72 9.79 -7.15
C VAL A 184 -7.22 9.71 -7.47
N ALA A 185 -6.70 8.51 -7.74
CA ALA A 185 -5.28 8.30 -7.98
C ALA A 185 -5.03 7.24 -9.05
N ILE A 186 -3.91 7.39 -9.75
CA ILE A 186 -3.24 6.32 -10.48
C ILE A 186 -1.99 5.91 -9.67
N GLN A 187 -1.83 4.62 -9.37
CA GLN A 187 -0.73 4.08 -8.59
C GLN A 187 0.04 3.07 -9.45
N ILE A 188 1.24 3.43 -9.89
CA ILE A 188 1.99 2.70 -10.91
C ILE A 188 3.47 2.56 -10.54
N PRO A 189 4.18 1.53 -11.05
CA PRO A 189 5.63 1.46 -10.93
C PRO A 189 6.27 2.56 -11.77
N PHE A 190 7.53 2.90 -11.50
CA PHE A 190 8.28 3.84 -12.33
C PHE A 190 8.58 3.20 -13.71
N TYR A 191 8.93 1.92 -13.71
CA TYR A 191 9.18 1.14 -14.92
C TYR A 191 8.32 -0.12 -14.95
N PHE A 192 7.85 -0.48 -16.15
CA PHE A 192 7.26 -1.79 -16.43
C PHE A 192 8.16 -2.53 -17.41
N GLY A 193 8.95 -3.48 -16.91
CA GLY A 193 10.10 -4.01 -17.63
C GLY A 193 11.12 -2.90 -17.93
N ASP A 194 11.48 -2.73 -19.19
CA ASP A 194 12.41 -1.68 -19.64
C ASP A 194 11.71 -0.38 -20.05
N VAL A 195 10.39 -0.29 -19.88
CA VAL A 195 9.59 0.88 -20.30
C VAL A 195 9.33 1.79 -19.11
N CYS A 196 9.80 3.05 -19.19
CA CYS A 196 9.40 4.09 -18.26
C CYS A 196 7.92 4.44 -18.47
N VAL A 197 7.07 4.20 -17.48
CA VAL A 197 5.62 4.44 -17.56
C VAL A 197 5.20 5.77 -16.92
N VAL A 198 6.03 6.34 -16.07
CA VAL A 198 5.78 7.66 -15.47
C VAL A 198 6.38 8.74 -16.39
N THR A 199 5.58 9.23 -17.31
CA THR A 199 6.00 10.26 -18.28
C THR A 199 5.42 11.63 -17.94
N PRO A 200 6.02 12.75 -18.43
CA PRO A 200 5.45 14.07 -18.28
C PRO A 200 4.02 14.18 -18.81
N GLU A 201 3.71 13.47 -19.91
CA GLU A 201 2.37 13.43 -20.50
C GLU A 201 1.36 12.75 -19.59
N LEU A 202 1.76 11.64 -18.94
CA LEU A 202 0.91 10.94 -17.97
C LEU A 202 0.63 11.83 -16.76
N VAL A 203 1.66 12.40 -16.14
CA VAL A 203 1.50 13.26 -14.96
C VAL A 203 0.60 14.45 -15.29
N LYS A 204 0.87 15.15 -16.40
CA LYS A 204 0.07 16.28 -16.84
C LYS A 204 -1.38 15.87 -17.13
N GLY A 205 -1.58 14.80 -17.89
CA GLY A 205 -2.92 14.31 -18.26
C GLY A 205 -3.73 13.90 -17.04
N SER A 206 -3.11 13.26 -16.05
CA SER A 206 -3.75 12.91 -14.77
C SER A 206 -4.22 14.17 -14.03
N HIS A 207 -3.35 15.16 -13.92
CA HIS A 207 -3.68 16.43 -13.24
C HIS A 207 -4.79 17.21 -13.93
N GLU A 208 -4.86 17.21 -15.28
CA GLU A 208 -5.92 17.87 -16.05
C GLU A 208 -7.32 17.33 -15.71
N VAL A 209 -7.42 16.07 -15.26
CA VAL A 209 -8.69 15.44 -14.84
C VAL A 209 -8.81 15.28 -13.32
N GLY A 210 -7.87 15.82 -12.55
CA GLY A 210 -7.89 15.80 -11.09
C GLY A 210 -7.49 14.47 -10.44
N ILE A 211 -6.70 13.64 -11.14
CA ILE A 211 -6.18 12.36 -10.66
C ILE A 211 -4.75 12.56 -10.16
N ALA A 212 -4.48 12.13 -8.94
CA ALA A 212 -3.14 12.13 -8.37
C ALA A 212 -2.29 10.98 -8.94
N VAL A 213 -0.98 11.20 -9.06
CA VAL A 213 -0.01 10.19 -9.53
C VAL A 213 0.85 9.74 -8.35
N HIS A 214 0.70 8.48 -7.95
CA HIS A 214 1.55 7.84 -6.93
C HIS A 214 2.43 6.78 -7.57
N VAL A 215 3.72 6.78 -7.20
CA VAL A 215 4.70 5.85 -7.81
C VAL A 215 5.31 4.94 -6.73
N TRP A 216 5.37 3.63 -7.02
CA TRP A 216 5.84 2.58 -6.11
C TRP A 216 6.79 1.59 -6.82
N THR A 217 7.59 0.82 -6.12
CA THR A 217 8.19 1.12 -4.83
C THR A 217 9.54 1.76 -5.11
N ILE A 218 9.79 2.96 -4.61
CA ILE A 218 10.94 3.78 -4.97
C ILE A 218 11.82 3.99 -3.74
N ASP A 219 13.01 3.42 -3.73
CA ASP A 219 13.93 3.48 -2.60
C ASP A 219 15.22 4.24 -2.91
N GLU A 220 15.52 4.42 -4.22
CA GLU A 220 16.72 5.10 -4.67
C GLU A 220 16.52 6.63 -4.74
N ALA A 221 17.43 7.36 -4.09
CA ALA A 221 17.36 8.83 -4.01
C ALA A 221 17.33 9.52 -5.37
N ALA A 222 18.02 8.97 -6.38
CA ALA A 222 18.06 9.52 -7.73
C ALA A 222 16.70 9.41 -8.44
N GLU A 223 16.00 8.28 -8.27
CA GLU A 223 14.65 8.09 -8.81
C GLU A 223 13.63 8.99 -8.11
N MET A 224 13.75 9.15 -6.78
CA MET A 224 12.94 10.10 -6.04
C MET A 224 13.10 11.54 -6.56
N ASP A 225 14.33 11.99 -6.78
CA ASP A 225 14.60 13.33 -7.31
C ASP A 225 14.01 13.50 -8.73
N GLU A 226 14.11 12.48 -9.59
CA GLU A 226 13.52 12.49 -10.93
C GLU A 226 11.99 12.58 -10.89
N LEU A 227 11.33 11.74 -10.07
CA LEU A 227 9.88 11.73 -9.94
C LEU A 227 9.34 13.04 -9.34
N LEU A 228 10.03 13.60 -8.35
CA LEU A 228 9.68 14.91 -7.79
C LEU A 228 9.81 16.03 -8.84
N ALA A 229 10.81 15.95 -9.71
CA ALA A 229 10.95 16.91 -10.83
C ALA A 229 9.88 16.74 -11.89
N LEU A 230 9.34 15.52 -12.10
CA LEU A 230 8.18 15.27 -12.97
C LEU A 230 6.87 15.79 -12.36
N GLY A 231 6.83 16.02 -11.04
CA GLY A 231 5.65 16.55 -10.34
C GLY A 231 4.65 15.49 -9.92
N VAL A 232 5.09 14.27 -9.62
CA VAL A 232 4.21 13.25 -9.02
C VAL A 232 3.71 13.69 -7.65
N ASP A 233 2.50 13.23 -7.26
CA ASP A 233 1.83 13.66 -6.03
C ASP A 233 2.24 12.81 -4.82
N GLY A 234 2.66 11.57 -5.05
CA GLY A 234 3.09 10.66 -3.99
C GLY A 234 4.15 9.67 -4.45
N ILE A 235 5.04 9.34 -3.52
CA ILE A 235 6.04 8.28 -3.67
C ILE A 235 5.84 7.28 -2.54
N ILE A 236 5.62 6.02 -2.89
CA ILE A 236 5.55 4.90 -1.95
C ILE A 236 6.95 4.29 -1.87
N THR A 237 7.49 4.20 -0.65
CA THR A 237 8.89 3.81 -0.40
C THR A 237 9.04 3.04 0.91
N ASP A 238 9.97 2.09 0.95
CA ASP A 238 10.44 1.42 2.15
C ASP A 238 11.52 2.26 2.89
N CYS A 239 12.01 3.33 2.23
CA CYS A 239 13.07 4.21 2.71
C CYS A 239 12.58 5.64 3.02
N PRO A 240 11.64 5.87 3.98
CA PRO A 240 11.02 7.17 4.21
C PRO A 240 12.01 8.28 4.62
N SER A 241 13.14 7.95 5.23
CA SER A 241 14.20 8.92 5.53
C SER A 241 14.88 9.43 4.27
N VAL A 242 15.10 8.58 3.27
CA VAL A 242 15.69 8.95 1.97
C VAL A 242 14.73 9.87 1.21
N LEU A 243 13.44 9.52 1.18
CA LEU A 243 12.42 10.36 0.55
C LEU A 243 12.31 11.74 1.23
N ARG A 244 12.35 11.77 2.56
CA ARG A 244 12.36 13.03 3.30
C ARG A 244 13.52 13.93 2.88
N GLU A 245 14.72 13.38 2.73
CA GLU A 245 15.88 14.13 2.28
C GLU A 245 15.74 14.62 0.83
N ALA A 246 15.16 13.80 -0.05
CA ALA A 246 14.84 14.17 -1.42
C ALA A 246 13.84 15.33 -1.48
N LEU A 247 12.76 15.28 -0.70
CA LEU A 247 11.78 16.37 -0.58
C LEU A 247 12.42 17.68 -0.11
N LEU A 248 13.32 17.62 0.88
CA LEU A 248 14.03 18.80 1.37
C LEU A 248 14.97 19.39 0.30
N ARG A 249 15.69 18.56 -0.46
CA ARG A 249 16.56 19.02 -1.55
C ARG A 249 15.78 19.71 -2.68
N ASN A 250 14.61 19.17 -3.01
CA ASN A 250 13.75 19.67 -4.10
C ASN A 250 12.84 20.82 -3.68
N GLY A 251 12.89 21.26 -2.41
CA GLY A 251 12.09 22.38 -1.91
C GLY A 251 10.58 22.11 -1.93
N SER A 252 10.18 20.85 -1.95
CA SER A 252 8.77 20.46 -1.91
C SER A 252 8.15 20.90 -0.58
N PRO A 253 7.03 21.64 -0.60
CA PRO A 253 6.37 22.04 0.63
C PRO A 253 5.88 20.78 1.33
N ARG A 254 6.39 20.50 2.52
CA ARG A 254 5.78 19.52 3.40
C ARG A 254 4.38 20.00 3.72
N VAL A 255 3.41 19.13 3.57
CA VAL A 255 2.15 19.27 4.30
C VAL A 255 2.51 18.99 5.76
N THR A 256 2.86 20.03 6.51
CA THR A 256 2.94 19.96 7.96
C THR A 256 1.50 19.79 8.43
N VAL A 257 1.16 18.58 8.89
CA VAL A 257 -0.02 18.42 9.74
C VAL A 257 0.32 19.12 11.04
N GLU A 258 0.02 20.43 11.13
CA GLU A 258 -0.02 21.15 12.38
C GLU A 258 -1.30 20.73 13.09
N GLY A 259 -1.17 20.05 14.19
CA GLY A 259 -2.28 19.85 15.10
C GLY A 259 -2.31 18.48 15.78
N SER A 260 -1.49 18.27 16.75
CA SER A 260 -1.77 17.36 17.88
C SER A 260 -2.18 18.16 19.09
#